data_e65c888de0f9e94e4fb489fbdf97800a
#
_entry.id   e65c888de0f9e94e4fb489fbdf97800a
#
_cell.length_a   1.000
_cell.length_b   1.000
_cell.length_c   1.000
_cell.angle_alpha   90.00
_cell.angle_beta   90.00
_cell.angle_gamma   90.00
#
_symmetry.space_group_name_H-M   'P 1'
#
loop_
_entity.id
_entity.type
_entity.pdbx_description
1 polymer ?
#
loop_
_entity_poly.entity_id
_entity_poly.type
_entity_poly.pdbx_seq_one_letter_code
_entity_poly.pdbx_strand_id
1 'polypeptide(L)'
;MTDSNTMAGGADPRFSGLPGRPGKIVAIHLSYASRADQRGRRPEHPSYFFKPASSVAPTGGTIERPAGTELLAFEGEVALVIGTAARRVPLAQAWDHVGWVTAANDFGLYDLRANDKGSNVRSKGGDGFTPIGAGLLDARAVDPAALRLRTWVNGELRQDDTTAGLLFPLAQLVADLSQHFTLEPGDVILTGTPAGSSVVVPGDVVEVEVDAPGAPGAPSSGRLVTTVTQGEHGFDDALGSLPAVDDRQRAEAWGSRAAAGLDPEPEAFRLTPALRDKLAEAPVAGLSAQLRKRGLNNVTVDGVRPMHPRAKVVGTARTLRFVPNREDLFASHGGGYNAQKRVFDAVGEGEVVVIEARGEDGSGTLGDILALRARSRGAAGIVTDGGVRDYDAVAAVGIPVYTKGAHPAVLGRRHVPWEADVAVACGGTTVQPGDVVVGDRDGVIVIPPALVEEVVDAALAQEAEDAWIAERVVAGEPVDGLFPMNAEWRARYEAWRAGR
;
A
#
# COMPACT_ATOMS: atom_id res chain seq x y z
N MET A 1 -56.59 -29.73 -6.66
CA MET A 1 -56.60 -29.23 -5.28
C MET A 1 -55.41 -28.29 -5.18
N THR A 2 -55.68 -27.03 -5.25
CA THR A 2 -54.71 -25.94 -5.23
C THR A 2 -54.61 -25.50 -3.78
N ASP A 3 -53.50 -25.89 -3.11
CA ASP A 3 -53.17 -25.32 -1.81
C ASP A 3 -52.63 -23.90 -2.00
N SER A 4 -53.47 -22.95 -1.78
CA SER A 4 -53.13 -21.54 -1.62
C SER A 4 -52.58 -21.34 -0.20
N ASN A 5 -51.28 -21.44 -0.05
CA ASN A 5 -50.60 -21.03 1.17
C ASN A 5 -50.53 -19.50 1.21
N THR A 6 -51.60 -18.85 1.63
CA THR A 6 -51.64 -17.44 1.99
C THR A 6 -50.84 -17.26 3.27
N MET A 7 -49.59 -16.89 3.15
CA MET A 7 -48.77 -16.39 4.25
C MET A 7 -49.48 -15.19 4.87
N ALA A 8 -49.96 -15.33 6.09
CA ALA A 8 -50.46 -14.22 6.90
C ALA A 8 -49.33 -13.19 7.09
N GLY A 9 -49.49 -11.99 6.51
CA GLY A 9 -48.48 -10.95 6.49
C GLY A 9 -48.28 -10.30 7.86
N GLY A 10 -47.56 -10.94 8.76
CA GLY A 10 -46.88 -10.25 9.84
C GLY A 10 -45.67 -9.50 9.26
N ALA A 11 -45.42 -8.25 9.69
CA ALA A 11 -44.25 -7.50 9.28
C ALA A 11 -42.99 -8.31 9.67
N ASP A 12 -42.05 -8.48 8.74
CA ASP A 12 -40.78 -9.21 8.97
C ASP A 12 -39.97 -8.50 10.08
N PRO A 13 -39.74 -9.14 11.23
CA PRO A 13 -39.08 -8.51 12.38
C PRO A 13 -37.66 -8.01 12.10
N ARG A 14 -37.01 -8.52 11.06
CA ARG A 14 -35.67 -8.05 10.65
C ARG A 14 -35.69 -6.58 10.29
N PHE A 15 -36.76 -6.06 9.76
CA PHE A 15 -36.89 -4.67 9.30
C PHE A 15 -37.64 -3.77 10.29
N SER A 16 -37.81 -4.18 11.54
CA SER A 16 -38.54 -3.39 12.55
C SER A 16 -37.91 -2.03 12.87
N GLY A 17 -36.62 -1.85 12.62
CA GLY A 17 -35.90 -0.57 12.74
C GLY A 17 -35.98 0.31 11.48
N LEU A 18 -36.69 -0.10 10.45
CA LEU A 18 -36.80 0.57 9.16
C LEU A 18 -38.28 0.83 8.80
N PRO A 19 -38.60 1.75 7.89
CA PRO A 19 -39.98 1.94 7.39
C PRO A 19 -40.56 0.71 6.67
N GLY A 20 -39.70 -0.21 6.25
CA GLY A 20 -40.03 -1.45 5.57
C GLY A 20 -38.80 -2.18 5.07
N ARG A 21 -38.99 -3.24 4.30
CA ARG A 21 -37.91 -3.98 3.67
C ARG A 21 -37.21 -3.10 2.61
N PRO A 22 -35.86 -2.85 2.69
CA PRO A 22 -35.17 -2.08 1.68
C PRO A 22 -35.13 -2.81 0.34
N GLY A 23 -35.31 -2.08 -0.75
CA GLY A 23 -35.10 -2.59 -2.10
C GLY A 23 -33.63 -2.91 -2.36
N LYS A 24 -32.74 -2.04 -1.86
CA LYS A 24 -31.30 -2.21 -1.91
C LYS A 24 -30.63 -1.57 -0.70
N ILE A 25 -29.46 -2.11 -0.34
CA ILE A 25 -28.55 -1.56 0.66
C ILE A 25 -27.23 -1.30 -0.05
N VAL A 26 -26.80 -0.05 -0.05
CA VAL A 26 -25.54 0.38 -0.65
C VAL A 26 -24.61 0.83 0.45
N ALA A 27 -23.37 0.31 0.48
CA ALA A 27 -22.38 0.69 1.45
C ALA A 27 -21.16 1.29 0.77
N ILE A 28 -20.48 2.24 1.42
CA ILE A 28 -19.25 2.84 0.93
C ILE A 28 -18.03 2.14 1.51
N HIS A 29 -16.97 1.96 0.70
CA HIS A 29 -15.77 1.26 1.17
C HIS A 29 -14.95 2.06 2.20
N LEU A 30 -14.76 3.35 1.98
CA LEU A 30 -13.92 4.19 2.83
C LEU A 30 -14.37 5.65 2.71
N SER A 31 -14.81 6.24 3.80
CA SER A 31 -15.43 7.56 3.80
C SER A 31 -14.95 8.50 4.91
N TYR A 32 -14.48 7.99 6.05
CA TYR A 32 -13.96 8.84 7.13
C TYR A 32 -12.47 9.11 6.97
N ALA A 33 -12.06 10.38 7.21
CA ALA A 33 -10.65 10.78 7.19
C ALA A 33 -9.83 10.02 8.23
N SER A 34 -10.35 9.84 9.45
CA SER A 34 -9.71 9.07 10.53
C SER A 34 -9.42 7.61 10.11
N ARG A 35 -10.36 6.97 9.42
CA ARG A 35 -10.18 5.61 8.91
C ARG A 35 -9.22 5.55 7.73
N ALA A 36 -9.27 6.54 6.84
CA ALA A 36 -8.37 6.65 5.70
C ALA A 36 -6.90 6.79 6.15
N ASP A 37 -6.66 7.61 7.17
CA ASP A 37 -5.33 7.79 7.77
C ASP A 37 -4.85 6.50 8.45
N GLN A 38 -5.72 5.81 9.21
CA GLN A 38 -5.42 4.50 9.79
C GLN A 38 -5.06 3.44 8.72
N ARG A 39 -5.67 3.53 7.53
CA ARG A 39 -5.43 2.61 6.40
C ARG A 39 -4.27 3.05 5.49
N GLY A 40 -3.69 4.23 5.72
CA GLY A 40 -2.61 4.78 4.90
C GLY A 40 -3.02 5.09 3.45
N ARG A 41 -4.32 5.29 3.19
CA ARG A 41 -4.83 5.60 1.85
C ARG A 41 -6.07 6.49 1.91
N ARG A 42 -6.12 7.52 1.08
CA ARG A 42 -7.28 8.39 0.89
C ARG A 42 -7.82 8.24 -0.53
N PRO A 43 -9.07 7.78 -0.71
CA PRO A 43 -9.68 7.73 -2.04
C PRO A 43 -10.01 9.14 -2.54
N GLU A 44 -9.82 9.38 -3.83
CA GLU A 44 -10.21 10.64 -4.49
C GLU A 44 -11.71 10.71 -4.79
N HIS A 45 -12.34 9.54 -4.95
CA HIS A 45 -13.76 9.38 -5.28
C HIS A 45 -14.40 8.30 -4.42
N PRO A 46 -15.70 8.40 -4.12
CA PRO A 46 -16.42 7.36 -3.40
C PRO A 46 -16.50 6.06 -4.22
N SER A 47 -16.42 4.92 -3.55
CA SER A 47 -16.65 3.61 -4.16
C SER A 47 -17.56 2.78 -3.28
N TYR A 48 -18.42 1.96 -3.91
CA TYR A 48 -19.55 1.34 -3.28
C TYR A 48 -19.61 -0.16 -3.52
N PHE A 49 -20.40 -0.84 -2.66
CA PHE A 49 -20.80 -2.22 -2.84
C PHE A 49 -22.25 -2.41 -2.35
N PHE A 50 -22.88 -3.50 -2.78
CA PHE A 50 -24.23 -3.84 -2.35
C PHE A 50 -24.22 -4.88 -1.24
N LYS A 51 -25.17 -4.76 -0.32
CA LYS A 51 -25.46 -5.80 0.68
C LYS A 51 -26.87 -6.38 0.44
N PRO A 52 -27.05 -7.69 0.60
CA PRO A 52 -28.38 -8.30 0.44
C PRO A 52 -29.31 -7.85 1.56
N ALA A 53 -30.60 -7.73 1.28
CA ALA A 53 -31.59 -7.40 2.31
C ALA A 53 -31.66 -8.45 3.43
N SER A 54 -31.24 -9.70 3.18
CA SER A 54 -31.14 -10.74 4.20
C SER A 54 -30.09 -10.46 5.27
N SER A 55 -29.11 -9.55 4.98
CA SER A 55 -28.11 -9.16 5.98
C SER A 55 -28.64 -8.27 7.09
N VAL A 56 -29.83 -7.69 6.94
CA VAL A 56 -30.45 -6.81 7.96
C VAL A 56 -30.83 -7.59 9.20
N ALA A 57 -30.54 -7.00 10.36
CA ALA A 57 -31.03 -7.46 11.67
C ALA A 57 -31.54 -6.27 12.50
N PRO A 58 -32.54 -6.48 13.40
CA PRO A 58 -33.00 -5.45 14.32
C PRO A 58 -32.05 -5.31 15.51
N THR A 59 -32.26 -4.25 16.30
CA THR A 59 -31.60 -4.11 17.62
C THR A 59 -32.00 -5.27 18.55
N GLY A 60 -31.06 -5.69 19.41
CA GLY A 60 -31.24 -6.85 20.32
C GLY A 60 -31.03 -8.20 19.62
N GLY A 61 -30.69 -8.20 18.30
CA GLY A 61 -30.39 -9.41 17.56
C GLY A 61 -29.00 -9.97 17.83
N THR A 62 -28.71 -11.09 17.19
CA THR A 62 -27.40 -11.75 17.25
C THR A 62 -26.75 -11.76 15.87
N ILE A 63 -25.40 -11.78 15.86
CA ILE A 63 -24.59 -12.07 14.69
C ILE A 63 -23.77 -13.32 14.95
N GLU A 64 -23.78 -14.25 14.01
CA GLU A 64 -23.04 -15.50 14.11
C GLU A 64 -21.67 -15.37 13.44
N ARG A 65 -20.59 -15.66 14.20
CA ARG A 65 -19.27 -15.85 13.63
C ARG A 65 -19.17 -17.30 13.13
N PRO A 66 -19.02 -17.54 11.81
CA PRO A 66 -18.95 -18.89 11.26
C PRO A 66 -17.81 -19.73 11.86
N ALA A 67 -18.01 -21.03 12.02
CA ALA A 67 -16.95 -21.93 12.48
C ALA A 67 -15.73 -21.88 11.54
N GLY A 68 -14.52 -21.94 12.11
CA GLY A 68 -13.28 -21.86 11.35
C GLY A 68 -12.87 -20.47 10.88
N THR A 69 -13.52 -19.41 11.42
CA THR A 69 -13.15 -18.01 11.17
C THR A 69 -12.75 -17.29 12.45
N GLU A 70 -11.93 -16.22 12.34
CA GLU A 70 -11.38 -15.53 13.49
C GLU A 70 -11.53 -13.98 13.44
N LEU A 71 -11.78 -13.40 12.27
CA LEU A 71 -11.68 -11.96 12.06
C LEU A 71 -13.04 -11.31 11.77
N LEU A 72 -14.08 -11.64 12.55
CA LEU A 72 -15.34 -10.89 12.51
C LEU A 72 -15.11 -9.52 13.14
N ALA A 73 -15.26 -8.45 12.38
CA ALA A 73 -15.05 -7.08 12.84
C ALA A 73 -16.33 -6.27 12.78
N PHE A 74 -16.50 -5.37 13.76
CA PHE A 74 -17.58 -4.39 13.77
C PHE A 74 -17.16 -3.11 13.02
N GLU A 75 -18.12 -2.44 12.40
CA GLU A 75 -17.96 -1.15 11.75
C GLU A 75 -19.22 -0.32 12.02
N GLY A 76 -19.22 0.48 13.10
CA GLY A 76 -20.34 1.38 13.41
C GLY A 76 -20.45 2.47 12.36
N GLU A 77 -21.69 2.73 11.90
CA GLU A 77 -21.96 3.64 10.79
C GLU A 77 -23.22 4.48 11.00
N VAL A 78 -23.25 5.63 10.36
CA VAL A 78 -24.48 6.35 10.08
C VAL A 78 -25.16 5.68 8.88
N ALA A 79 -26.45 5.38 8.99
CA ALA A 79 -27.27 4.89 7.88
C ALA A 79 -28.26 5.96 7.43
N LEU A 80 -28.33 6.19 6.13
CA LEU A 80 -29.35 7.04 5.51
C LEU A 80 -30.48 6.16 4.96
N VAL A 81 -31.73 6.50 5.25
CA VAL A 81 -32.89 5.85 4.70
C VAL A 81 -33.57 6.81 3.73
N ILE A 82 -33.72 6.41 2.49
CA ILE A 82 -34.34 7.24 1.45
C ILE A 82 -35.85 7.39 1.72
N GLY A 83 -36.32 8.64 1.73
CA GLY A 83 -37.72 8.98 1.94
C GLY A 83 -38.46 9.30 0.66
N THR A 84 -37.77 9.88 -0.31
CA THR A 84 -38.31 10.26 -1.62
C THR A 84 -37.39 9.78 -2.73
N ALA A 85 -37.99 9.23 -3.80
CA ALA A 85 -37.20 8.69 -4.90
C ALA A 85 -36.21 9.72 -5.47
N ALA A 86 -34.95 9.30 -5.64
CA ALA A 86 -33.87 10.15 -6.15
C ALA A 86 -33.27 9.55 -7.43
N ARG A 87 -33.31 10.31 -8.52
CA ARG A 87 -32.71 9.94 -9.80
C ARG A 87 -32.11 11.18 -10.47
N ARG A 88 -30.78 11.17 -10.63
CA ARG A 88 -30.01 12.29 -11.21
C ARG A 88 -30.25 13.61 -10.49
N VAL A 89 -30.29 13.56 -9.17
CA VAL A 89 -30.53 14.76 -8.35
C VAL A 89 -29.28 15.62 -8.24
N PRO A 90 -29.42 16.96 -8.31
CA PRO A 90 -28.32 17.88 -8.05
C PRO A 90 -27.84 17.77 -6.60
N LEU A 91 -26.55 18.02 -6.35
CA LEU A 91 -25.98 17.97 -5.00
C LEU A 91 -26.76 18.84 -3.99
N ALA A 92 -27.16 20.05 -4.39
CA ALA A 92 -27.88 20.98 -3.53
C ALA A 92 -29.27 20.51 -3.07
N GLN A 93 -29.85 19.52 -3.76
CA GLN A 93 -31.17 18.96 -3.46
C GLN A 93 -31.11 17.53 -2.92
N ALA A 94 -29.92 16.92 -2.90
CA ALA A 94 -29.77 15.51 -2.60
C ALA A 94 -30.22 15.14 -1.18
N TRP A 95 -29.99 16.02 -0.20
CA TRP A 95 -30.43 15.80 1.19
C TRP A 95 -31.95 15.76 1.35
N ASP A 96 -32.69 16.48 0.53
CA ASP A 96 -34.17 16.51 0.57
C ASP A 96 -34.79 15.13 0.27
N HIS A 97 -34.03 14.22 -0.32
CA HIS A 97 -34.45 12.86 -0.62
C HIS A 97 -34.22 11.88 0.53
N VAL A 98 -33.44 12.25 1.55
CA VAL A 98 -33.24 11.44 2.75
C VAL A 98 -34.43 11.65 3.70
N GLY A 99 -35.10 10.56 4.04
CA GLY A 99 -36.23 10.63 4.98
C GLY A 99 -35.78 10.52 6.43
N TRP A 100 -34.82 9.63 6.68
CA TRP A 100 -34.37 9.35 8.04
C TRP A 100 -32.88 9.04 8.10
N VAL A 101 -32.32 9.24 9.31
CA VAL A 101 -30.99 8.85 9.70
C VAL A 101 -31.09 7.90 10.89
N THR A 102 -30.23 6.89 10.93
CA THR A 102 -30.20 5.94 12.05
C THR A 102 -28.79 5.36 12.24
N ALA A 103 -28.61 4.56 13.30
CA ALA A 103 -27.39 3.81 13.52
C ALA A 103 -27.40 2.50 12.71
N ALA A 104 -26.24 2.08 12.25
CA ALA A 104 -26.02 0.77 11.64
C ALA A 104 -24.67 0.20 12.05
N ASN A 105 -24.50 -1.10 11.83
CA ASN A 105 -23.22 -1.75 11.93
C ASN A 105 -22.96 -2.56 10.66
N ASP A 106 -21.86 -2.25 9.94
CA ASP A 106 -21.45 -2.97 8.73
C ASP A 106 -20.47 -4.07 9.10
N PHE A 107 -20.94 -5.11 9.81
CA PHE A 107 -20.07 -6.24 10.16
C PHE A 107 -19.37 -6.84 8.95
N GLY A 108 -18.12 -7.22 9.14
CA GLY A 108 -17.31 -7.81 8.09
C GLY A 108 -16.45 -8.97 8.60
N LEU A 109 -16.43 -10.04 7.81
CA LEU A 109 -15.58 -11.22 8.04
C LEU A 109 -14.31 -11.06 7.21
N TYR A 110 -13.24 -10.58 7.83
CA TYR A 110 -11.97 -10.27 7.15
C TYR A 110 -11.28 -11.52 6.60
N ASP A 111 -11.55 -12.70 7.16
CA ASP A 111 -11.12 -14.01 6.67
C ASP A 111 -11.46 -14.24 5.18
N LEU A 112 -12.54 -13.63 4.66
CA LEU A 112 -12.99 -13.78 3.28
C LEU A 112 -12.67 -12.58 2.38
N ARG A 113 -12.06 -11.54 2.93
CA ARG A 113 -11.90 -10.25 2.22
C ARG A 113 -10.98 -10.34 1.01
N ALA A 114 -9.90 -11.14 1.10
CA ALA A 114 -8.98 -11.36 -0.02
C ALA A 114 -9.67 -12.01 -1.24
N ASN A 115 -10.73 -12.79 -1.01
CA ASN A 115 -11.44 -13.54 -2.04
C ASN A 115 -12.53 -12.70 -2.74
N ASP A 116 -12.95 -11.59 -2.13
CA ASP A 116 -14.05 -10.76 -2.63
C ASP A 116 -13.62 -9.78 -3.73
N LYS A 117 -12.34 -9.46 -3.85
CA LYS A 117 -11.79 -8.52 -4.84
C LYS A 117 -12.57 -7.20 -4.92
N GLY A 118 -13.07 -6.71 -3.77
CA GLY A 118 -13.83 -5.46 -3.65
C GLY A 118 -15.36 -5.61 -3.75
N SER A 119 -15.90 -6.78 -4.11
CA SER A 119 -17.35 -6.99 -4.15
C SER A 119 -18.00 -7.05 -2.76
N ASN A 120 -17.24 -7.46 -1.74
CA ASN A 120 -17.65 -7.66 -0.34
C ASN A 120 -18.88 -8.59 -0.14
N VAL A 121 -19.24 -9.38 -1.15
CA VAL A 121 -20.40 -10.27 -1.08
C VAL A 121 -20.21 -11.34 0.00
N ARG A 122 -19.02 -11.96 0.04
CA ARG A 122 -18.73 -13.03 1.00
C ARG A 122 -18.39 -12.49 2.37
N SER A 123 -17.60 -11.40 2.40
CA SER A 123 -17.10 -10.83 3.64
C SER A 123 -18.14 -10.02 4.41
N LYS A 124 -19.14 -9.43 3.73
CA LYS A 124 -20.12 -8.51 4.36
C LYS A 124 -21.57 -8.84 4.08
N GLY A 125 -21.87 -9.86 3.28
CA GLY A 125 -23.23 -10.22 2.87
C GLY A 125 -23.93 -11.26 3.76
N GLY A 126 -23.30 -11.73 4.83
CA GLY A 126 -23.87 -12.73 5.73
C GLY A 126 -25.19 -12.29 6.38
N ASP A 127 -26.05 -13.24 6.74
CA ASP A 127 -27.30 -12.96 7.46
C ASP A 127 -26.98 -12.29 8.81
N GLY A 128 -27.70 -11.21 9.12
CA GLY A 128 -27.44 -10.42 10.33
C GLY A 128 -26.21 -9.50 10.31
N PHE A 129 -25.45 -9.45 9.20
CA PHE A 129 -24.24 -8.61 9.10
C PHE A 129 -24.51 -7.12 8.92
N THR A 130 -25.78 -6.72 8.90
CA THR A 130 -26.20 -5.33 8.80
C THR A 130 -27.28 -5.03 9.83
N PRO A 131 -26.97 -5.03 11.14
CA PRO A 131 -27.89 -4.49 12.13
C PRO A 131 -28.17 -3.03 11.83
N ILE A 132 -29.45 -2.62 11.89
CA ILE A 132 -29.88 -1.24 11.62
C ILE A 132 -30.88 -0.78 12.65
N GLY A 133 -30.65 0.42 13.16
CA GLY A 133 -31.60 1.21 13.94
C GLY A 133 -31.79 0.75 15.36
N ALA A 134 -32.17 1.55 16.25
CA ALA A 134 -33.08 1.38 17.32
C ALA A 134 -34.26 2.34 17.07
N GLY A 135 -33.95 3.59 16.67
CA GLY A 135 -34.91 4.60 16.25
C GLY A 135 -34.45 5.37 15.02
N LEU A 136 -35.39 6.01 14.36
CA LEU A 136 -35.19 6.84 13.18
C LEU A 136 -35.23 8.32 13.56
N LEU A 137 -34.21 9.09 13.16
CA LEU A 137 -34.17 10.55 13.25
C LEU A 137 -34.72 11.13 11.93
N ASP A 138 -35.62 12.11 12.02
CA ASP A 138 -36.08 12.85 10.82
C ASP A 138 -34.90 13.60 10.22
N ALA A 139 -34.55 13.31 8.98
CA ALA A 139 -33.42 13.94 8.29
C ALA A 139 -33.54 15.47 8.17
N ARG A 140 -34.79 16.00 8.18
CA ARG A 140 -35.09 17.44 8.11
C ARG A 140 -34.82 18.16 9.43
N ALA A 141 -34.73 17.43 10.54
CA ALA A 141 -34.50 17.98 11.88
C ALA A 141 -33.04 17.98 12.31
N VAL A 142 -32.14 17.47 11.48
CA VAL A 142 -30.72 17.32 11.79
C VAL A 142 -29.81 17.96 10.73
N ASP A 143 -28.63 18.40 11.14
CA ASP A 143 -27.59 18.82 10.21
C ASP A 143 -26.76 17.59 9.77
N PRO A 144 -26.74 17.26 8.46
CA PRO A 144 -25.97 16.13 7.94
C PRO A 144 -24.45 16.24 8.20
N ALA A 145 -23.92 17.44 8.44
CA ALA A 145 -22.49 17.64 8.73
C ALA A 145 -22.15 17.57 10.23
N ALA A 146 -23.16 17.44 11.11
CA ALA A 146 -22.97 17.54 12.57
C ALA A 146 -23.58 16.32 13.33
N LEU A 147 -23.78 15.20 12.66
CA LEU A 147 -24.19 13.96 13.32
C LEU A 147 -22.98 13.37 14.05
N ARG A 148 -23.19 12.82 15.25
CA ARG A 148 -22.18 12.09 16.01
C ARG A 148 -22.47 10.60 15.95
N LEU A 149 -21.41 9.82 15.72
CA LEU A 149 -21.44 8.36 15.72
C LEU A 149 -20.55 7.85 16.87
N ARG A 150 -21.12 6.98 17.70
CA ARG A 150 -20.38 6.30 18.77
C ARG A 150 -20.63 4.81 18.73
N THR A 151 -19.55 4.02 18.98
CA THR A 151 -19.63 2.57 19.09
C THR A 151 -18.95 2.09 20.36
N TRP A 152 -19.61 1.18 21.05
CA TRP A 152 -19.10 0.52 22.26
C TRP A 152 -19.00 -0.99 22.03
N VAL A 153 -18.02 -1.61 22.66
CA VAL A 153 -17.91 -3.07 22.78
C VAL A 153 -17.84 -3.40 24.26
N ASN A 154 -18.78 -4.20 24.75
CA ASN A 154 -18.91 -4.55 26.17
C ASN A 154 -18.94 -3.31 27.11
N GLY A 155 -19.58 -2.24 26.64
CA GLY A 155 -19.70 -0.97 27.35
C GLY A 155 -18.47 -0.05 27.24
N GLU A 156 -17.37 -0.48 26.63
CA GLU A 156 -16.18 0.34 26.37
C GLU A 156 -16.33 1.09 25.07
N LEU A 157 -16.12 2.41 25.08
CA LEU A 157 -16.18 3.27 23.90
C LEU A 157 -15.00 2.97 22.96
N ARG A 158 -15.31 2.58 21.72
CA ARG A 158 -14.32 2.21 20.68
C ARG A 158 -14.26 3.20 19.55
N GLN A 159 -15.38 3.78 19.18
CA GLN A 159 -15.46 4.79 18.13
C GLN A 159 -16.22 6.01 18.66
N ASP A 160 -15.73 7.21 18.38
CA ASP A 160 -16.40 8.48 18.64
C ASP A 160 -15.93 9.48 17.57
N ASP A 161 -16.80 9.77 16.61
CA ASP A 161 -16.49 10.66 15.49
C ASP A 161 -17.77 11.39 15.03
N THR A 162 -17.61 12.34 14.14
CA THR A 162 -18.74 13.08 13.58
C THR A 162 -18.71 13.06 12.06
N THR A 163 -19.86 13.29 11.42
CA THR A 163 -19.97 13.38 9.97
C THR A 163 -19.19 14.54 9.36
N ALA A 164 -18.69 15.49 10.17
CA ALA A 164 -17.73 16.49 9.73
C ALA A 164 -16.38 15.87 9.30
N GLY A 165 -16.04 14.67 9.82
CA GLY A 165 -14.84 13.91 9.46
C GLY A 165 -14.95 13.11 8.16
N LEU A 166 -16.07 13.18 7.45
CA LEU A 166 -16.28 12.47 6.18
C LEU A 166 -15.46 13.08 5.05
N LEU A 167 -14.82 12.22 4.24
CA LEU A 167 -14.16 12.61 2.99
C LEU A 167 -15.18 13.05 1.92
N PHE A 168 -16.36 12.44 1.96
CA PHE A 168 -17.46 12.69 1.04
C PHE A 168 -18.71 13.04 1.86
N PRO A 169 -19.21 14.28 1.80
CA PRO A 169 -20.44 14.68 2.52
C PRO A 169 -21.64 13.78 2.21
N LEU A 170 -22.51 13.57 3.18
CA LEU A 170 -23.65 12.65 3.03
C LEU A 170 -24.53 12.96 1.82
N ALA A 171 -24.80 14.25 1.54
CA ALA A 171 -25.55 14.66 0.35
C ALA A 171 -24.86 14.27 -0.97
N GLN A 172 -23.50 14.24 -0.99
CA GLN A 172 -22.75 13.82 -2.17
C GLN A 172 -22.96 12.34 -2.47
N LEU A 173 -23.03 11.47 -1.45
CA LEU A 173 -23.30 10.04 -1.65
C LEU A 173 -24.66 9.81 -2.31
N VAL A 174 -25.70 10.53 -1.88
CA VAL A 174 -27.04 10.46 -2.49
C VAL A 174 -27.02 10.99 -3.92
N ALA A 175 -26.41 12.15 -4.15
CA ALA A 175 -26.30 12.75 -5.48
C ALA A 175 -25.57 11.81 -6.45
N ASP A 176 -24.41 11.28 -6.04
CA ASP A 176 -23.56 10.42 -6.86
C ASP A 176 -24.27 9.10 -7.20
N LEU A 177 -24.77 8.38 -6.21
CA LEU A 177 -25.51 7.12 -6.44
C LEU A 177 -26.73 7.34 -7.35
N SER A 178 -27.43 8.46 -7.20
CA SER A 178 -28.61 8.80 -8.04
C SER A 178 -28.25 9.03 -9.52
N GLN A 179 -26.99 9.29 -9.87
CA GLN A 179 -26.55 9.37 -11.26
C GLN A 179 -26.61 8.01 -11.96
N HIS A 180 -26.37 6.94 -11.22
CA HIS A 180 -26.24 5.58 -11.76
C HIS A 180 -27.56 4.84 -11.80
N PHE A 181 -28.34 4.89 -10.70
CA PHE A 181 -29.63 4.22 -10.58
C PHE A 181 -30.61 5.03 -9.72
N THR A 182 -31.89 4.67 -9.76
CA THR A 182 -32.89 5.29 -8.88
C THR A 182 -32.72 4.75 -7.46
N LEU A 183 -32.54 5.65 -6.50
CA LEU A 183 -32.74 5.35 -5.10
C LEU A 183 -34.22 5.45 -4.80
N GLU A 184 -34.80 4.41 -4.25
CA GLU A 184 -36.26 4.30 -3.97
C GLU A 184 -36.53 4.52 -2.49
N PRO A 185 -37.76 4.95 -2.13
CA PRO A 185 -38.12 5.07 -0.72
C PRO A 185 -37.90 3.74 0.02
N GLY A 186 -37.22 3.82 1.17
CA GLY A 186 -36.85 2.66 1.97
C GLY A 186 -35.46 2.08 1.64
N ASP A 187 -34.80 2.48 0.54
CA ASP A 187 -33.41 2.10 0.29
C ASP A 187 -32.48 2.67 1.38
N VAL A 188 -31.41 1.93 1.67
CA VAL A 188 -30.47 2.28 2.73
C VAL A 188 -29.08 2.55 2.14
N ILE A 189 -28.44 3.62 2.61
CA ILE A 189 -27.03 3.92 2.33
C ILE A 189 -26.25 3.87 3.64
N LEU A 190 -25.28 2.96 3.74
CA LEU A 190 -24.29 2.90 4.81
C LEU A 190 -23.13 3.82 4.44
N THR A 191 -22.76 4.73 5.36
CA THR A 191 -21.94 5.90 5.02
C THR A 191 -20.46 5.75 5.39
N GLY A 192 -20.04 4.55 5.79
CA GLY A 192 -18.68 4.24 6.21
C GLY A 192 -18.45 4.42 7.69
N THR A 193 -17.40 3.78 8.19
CA THR A 193 -17.02 3.74 9.59
C THR A 193 -15.78 4.61 9.86
N PRO A 194 -15.68 5.30 11.01
CA PRO A 194 -14.46 5.98 11.45
C PRO A 194 -13.39 4.99 11.95
N ALA A 195 -12.22 5.49 12.35
CA ALA A 195 -11.22 4.71 13.04
C ALA A 195 -11.77 4.10 14.35
N GLY A 196 -11.12 3.03 14.83
CA GLY A 196 -11.50 2.34 16.07
C GLY A 196 -12.33 1.07 15.88
N SER A 197 -12.71 0.73 14.63
CA SER A 197 -13.29 -0.60 14.37
C SER A 197 -12.25 -1.70 14.60
N SER A 198 -12.68 -2.85 15.14
CA SER A 198 -11.81 -3.96 15.53
C SER A 198 -12.55 -5.30 15.48
N VAL A 199 -11.82 -6.37 15.73
CA VAL A 199 -12.37 -7.72 15.84
C VAL A 199 -13.20 -7.87 17.10
N VAL A 200 -14.27 -8.63 16.98
CA VAL A 200 -15.12 -9.06 18.09
C VAL A 200 -15.21 -10.58 18.14
N VAL A 201 -15.41 -11.12 19.33
CA VAL A 201 -15.45 -12.55 19.57
C VAL A 201 -16.82 -12.99 20.12
N PRO A 202 -17.18 -14.27 20.04
CA PRO A 202 -18.42 -14.77 20.63
C PRO A 202 -18.53 -14.41 22.11
N GLY A 203 -19.67 -13.85 22.49
CA GLY A 203 -19.97 -13.29 23.81
C GLY A 203 -19.88 -11.77 23.86
N ASP A 204 -19.22 -11.12 22.90
CA ASP A 204 -19.17 -9.66 22.86
C ASP A 204 -20.52 -9.05 22.51
N VAL A 205 -20.79 -7.88 23.12
CA VAL A 205 -21.94 -7.03 22.81
C VAL A 205 -21.45 -5.74 22.17
N VAL A 206 -21.90 -5.48 20.95
CA VAL A 206 -21.59 -4.26 20.20
C VAL A 206 -22.80 -3.34 20.21
N GLU A 207 -22.58 -2.08 20.59
CA GLU A 207 -23.61 -1.06 20.63
C GLU A 207 -23.21 0.10 19.72
N VAL A 208 -24.13 0.60 18.89
CA VAL A 208 -23.92 1.76 18.01
C VAL A 208 -25.01 2.79 18.25
N GLU A 209 -24.65 4.06 18.34
CA GLU A 209 -25.59 5.17 18.49
C GLU A 209 -25.22 6.30 17.55
N VAL A 210 -26.24 6.86 16.89
CA VAL A 210 -26.14 8.08 16.13
C VAL A 210 -27.01 9.14 16.78
N ASP A 211 -26.44 10.29 17.09
CA ASP A 211 -27.20 11.42 17.64
C ASP A 211 -26.84 12.75 16.95
N ALA A 212 -27.67 13.75 17.19
CA ALA A 212 -27.51 15.11 16.68
C ALA A 212 -27.46 16.10 17.87
N PRO A 213 -26.35 16.19 18.61
CA PRO A 213 -26.28 16.97 19.84
C PRO A 213 -26.49 18.47 19.65
N GLY A 214 -26.25 18.99 18.46
CA GLY A 214 -26.48 20.40 18.08
C GLY A 214 -27.90 20.71 17.60
N ALA A 215 -28.74 19.69 17.37
CA ALA A 215 -30.11 19.88 16.92
C ALA A 215 -31.07 20.13 18.10
N PRO A 216 -32.22 20.84 17.89
CA PRO A 216 -33.23 21.02 18.91
C PRO A 216 -33.70 19.70 19.52
N GLY A 217 -33.61 19.59 20.84
CA GLY A 217 -34.00 18.37 21.57
C GLY A 217 -32.90 17.27 21.54
N ALA A 218 -31.77 17.51 20.90
CA ALA A 218 -30.65 16.58 20.79
C ALA A 218 -31.09 15.13 20.48
N PRO A 219 -31.79 14.90 19.35
CA PRO A 219 -32.36 13.59 19.05
C PRO A 219 -31.29 12.53 18.86
N SER A 220 -31.59 11.30 19.34
CA SER A 220 -30.73 10.13 19.23
C SER A 220 -31.50 8.95 18.64
N SER A 221 -30.78 8.09 17.88
CA SER A 221 -31.29 6.81 17.43
C SER A 221 -31.56 5.84 18.59
N GLY A 222 -31.06 6.14 19.79
CA GLY A 222 -30.87 5.14 20.81
C GLY A 222 -29.78 4.13 20.41
N ARG A 223 -29.56 3.16 21.29
CA ARG A 223 -28.52 2.14 21.09
C ARG A 223 -29.01 1.00 20.24
N LEU A 224 -28.35 0.77 19.12
CA LEU A 224 -28.44 -0.44 18.32
C LEU A 224 -27.54 -1.50 18.98
N VAL A 225 -28.13 -2.56 19.51
CA VAL A 225 -27.41 -3.58 20.27
C VAL A 225 -27.34 -4.87 19.47
N THR A 226 -26.14 -5.46 19.37
CA THR A 226 -25.90 -6.75 18.70
C THR A 226 -25.01 -7.63 19.54
N THR A 227 -25.40 -8.88 19.78
CA THR A 227 -24.59 -9.87 20.49
C THR A 227 -23.92 -10.81 19.50
N VAL A 228 -22.60 -11.04 19.66
CA VAL A 228 -21.85 -11.98 18.83
C VAL A 228 -21.99 -13.39 19.37
N THR A 229 -22.33 -14.34 18.51
CA THR A 229 -22.45 -15.77 18.85
C THR A 229 -21.46 -16.62 18.04
N GLN A 230 -21.14 -17.82 18.53
CA GLN A 230 -20.34 -18.77 17.78
C GLN A 230 -21.27 -19.63 16.92
N GLY A 231 -20.97 -19.66 15.61
CA GLY A 231 -21.63 -20.54 14.67
C GLY A 231 -21.11 -21.97 14.73
N GLU A 232 -21.98 -22.92 14.45
CA GLU A 232 -21.62 -24.34 14.35
C GLU A 232 -21.17 -24.74 12.95
N HIS A 233 -21.56 -23.96 11.94
CA HIS A 233 -21.28 -24.25 10.53
C HIS A 233 -20.14 -23.39 10.00
N GLY A 234 -19.23 -24.02 9.28
CA GLY A 234 -18.16 -23.40 8.49
C GLY A 234 -18.49 -23.32 7.01
N PHE A 235 -17.50 -23.02 6.20
CA PHE A 235 -17.62 -22.95 4.75
C PHE A 235 -17.22 -24.31 4.13
N ASP A 236 -17.94 -24.73 3.09
CA ASP A 236 -17.67 -25.93 2.31
C ASP A 236 -16.52 -25.64 1.30
N ASP A 237 -15.43 -26.38 1.42
CA ASP A 237 -14.24 -26.24 0.58
C ASP A 237 -14.46 -26.70 -0.88
N ALA A 238 -15.48 -27.53 -1.12
CA ALA A 238 -15.86 -27.93 -2.47
C ALA A 238 -16.59 -26.84 -3.25
N LEU A 239 -17.13 -25.81 -2.58
CA LEU A 239 -17.97 -24.79 -3.19
C LEU A 239 -17.28 -23.45 -3.48
N GLY A 240 -16.08 -23.27 -3.02
CA GLY A 240 -15.37 -22.00 -3.27
C GLY A 240 -14.15 -21.76 -2.40
N SER A 241 -13.66 -20.52 -2.42
CA SER A 241 -12.50 -20.14 -1.63
C SER A 241 -12.80 -20.18 -0.13
N LEU A 242 -11.97 -20.87 0.61
CA LEU A 242 -12.02 -20.92 2.06
C LEU A 242 -11.58 -19.61 2.69
N PRO A 243 -11.97 -19.35 3.94
CA PRO A 243 -11.38 -18.31 4.74
C PRO A 243 -9.85 -18.44 4.76
N ALA A 244 -9.16 -17.30 4.59
CA ALA A 244 -7.70 -17.25 4.64
C ALA A 244 -7.28 -16.02 5.42
N VAL A 245 -6.33 -16.17 6.34
CA VAL A 245 -5.85 -15.11 7.21
C VAL A 245 -4.34 -15.02 7.13
N ASP A 246 -3.85 -13.85 6.77
CA ASP A 246 -2.45 -13.47 6.87
C ASP A 246 -2.26 -12.32 7.88
N ASP A 247 -1.03 -11.95 8.16
CA ASP A 247 -0.70 -10.87 9.08
C ASP A 247 -1.28 -9.52 8.66
N ARG A 248 -1.39 -9.27 7.36
CA ARG A 248 -1.98 -8.05 6.84
C ARG A 248 -3.48 -8.01 7.14
N GLN A 249 -4.18 -9.10 6.90
CA GLN A 249 -5.62 -9.19 7.19
C GLN A 249 -5.88 -9.08 8.69
N ARG A 250 -5.04 -9.71 9.54
CA ARG A 250 -5.11 -9.54 11.00
C ARG A 250 -4.91 -8.08 11.41
N ALA A 251 -3.83 -7.46 10.97
CA ALA A 251 -3.56 -6.05 11.28
C ALA A 251 -4.68 -5.12 10.79
N GLU A 252 -5.23 -5.38 9.61
CA GLU A 252 -6.36 -4.63 9.08
C GLU A 252 -7.65 -4.81 9.90
N ALA A 253 -7.97 -6.02 10.32
CA ALA A 253 -9.17 -6.33 11.11
C ALA A 253 -9.09 -5.75 12.52
N TRP A 254 -7.94 -5.90 13.18
CA TRP A 254 -7.69 -5.37 14.53
C TRP A 254 -7.40 -3.87 14.56
N GLY A 255 -7.21 -3.23 13.40
CA GLY A 255 -6.90 -1.81 13.25
C GLY A 255 -5.42 -1.45 13.34
N SER A 256 -4.55 -2.34 13.83
CA SER A 256 -3.09 -2.19 13.80
C SER A 256 -2.41 -3.55 14.03
N ARG A 257 -1.11 -3.65 13.69
CA ARG A 257 -0.29 -4.84 13.99
C ARG A 257 -0.18 -5.09 15.48
N ALA A 258 0.01 -4.05 16.27
CA ALA A 258 0.10 -4.15 17.75
C ALA A 258 -1.19 -4.69 18.37
N ALA A 259 -2.36 -4.19 17.92
CA ALA A 259 -3.67 -4.68 18.39
C ALA A 259 -3.92 -6.14 17.96
N ALA A 260 -3.35 -6.58 16.83
CA ALA A 260 -3.40 -7.95 16.35
C ALA A 260 -2.39 -8.89 17.06
N GLY A 261 -1.58 -8.39 17.99
CA GLY A 261 -0.52 -9.16 18.65
C GLY A 261 0.62 -9.57 17.73
N LEU A 262 0.78 -8.87 16.61
CA LEU A 262 1.84 -9.10 15.63
C LEU A 262 3.06 -8.25 15.94
N ASP A 263 4.25 -8.78 15.63
CA ASP A 263 5.47 -7.99 15.70
C ASP A 263 5.35 -6.72 14.86
N PRO A 264 6.03 -5.63 15.26
CA PRO A 264 6.15 -4.44 14.41
C PRO A 264 6.59 -4.83 13.00
N GLU A 265 6.11 -4.12 11.98
CA GLU A 265 6.73 -4.31 10.66
C GLU A 265 8.22 -4.02 10.79
N PRO A 266 9.08 -4.85 10.19
CA PRO A 266 10.50 -4.51 10.08
C PRO A 266 10.58 -3.08 9.54
N GLU A 267 11.31 -2.21 10.23
CA GLU A 267 11.52 -0.84 9.72
C GLU A 267 12.00 -0.95 8.28
N ALA A 268 11.32 -0.22 7.38
CA ALA A 268 11.75 -0.15 6.01
C ALA A 268 13.22 0.30 5.99
N PHE A 269 14.09 -0.46 5.32
CA PHE A 269 15.50 -0.14 5.24
C PHE A 269 15.69 1.32 4.85
N ARG A 270 16.57 2.00 5.58
CA ARG A 270 16.98 3.38 5.29
C ARG A 270 18.48 3.43 5.15
N LEU A 271 18.95 3.91 4.01
CA LEU A 271 20.35 4.19 3.78
C LEU A 271 20.75 5.43 4.59
N THR A 272 21.19 5.22 5.84
CA THR A 272 21.61 6.30 6.73
C THR A 272 22.89 6.99 6.19
N PRO A 273 23.16 8.24 6.57
CA PRO A 273 24.42 8.93 6.20
C PRO A 273 25.66 8.10 6.58
N ALA A 274 25.69 7.56 7.79
CA ALA A 274 26.84 6.74 8.25
C ALA A 274 27.03 5.47 7.40
N LEU A 275 25.95 4.81 7.01
CA LEU A 275 26.01 3.62 6.15
C LEU A 275 26.43 3.99 4.71
N ARG A 276 25.97 5.14 4.22
CA ARG A 276 26.39 5.68 2.93
C ARG A 276 27.88 5.98 2.90
N ASP A 277 28.43 6.58 3.96
CA ASP A 277 29.85 6.89 4.08
C ASP A 277 30.70 5.61 4.06
N LYS A 278 30.32 4.57 4.82
CA LYS A 278 30.95 3.25 4.78
C LYS A 278 30.96 2.65 3.37
N LEU A 279 29.81 2.69 2.68
CA LEU A 279 29.70 2.19 1.30
C LEU A 279 30.52 3.02 0.30
N ALA A 280 30.65 4.32 0.53
CA ALA A 280 31.49 5.19 -0.28
C ALA A 280 32.99 4.90 -0.08
N GLU A 281 33.39 4.46 1.10
CA GLU A 281 34.79 4.04 1.41
C GLU A 281 35.11 2.68 0.79
N ALA A 282 34.17 1.70 0.88
CA ALA A 282 34.40 0.33 0.41
C ALA A 282 34.55 0.25 -1.12
N PRO A 283 35.57 -0.43 -1.67
CA PRO A 283 35.67 -0.72 -3.10
C PRO A 283 34.53 -1.64 -3.58
N VAL A 284 34.04 -1.39 -4.80
CA VAL A 284 33.00 -2.25 -5.42
C VAL A 284 33.50 -3.69 -5.55
N ALA A 285 34.76 -3.91 -5.85
CA ALA A 285 35.34 -5.24 -5.92
C ALA A 285 35.26 -5.99 -4.58
N GLY A 286 35.57 -5.32 -3.46
CA GLY A 286 35.46 -5.86 -2.11
C GLY A 286 34.04 -6.22 -1.74
N LEU A 287 33.08 -5.31 -2.00
CA LEU A 287 31.64 -5.54 -1.80
C LEU A 287 31.14 -6.74 -2.63
N SER A 288 31.54 -6.84 -3.91
CA SER A 288 31.20 -7.95 -4.80
C SER A 288 31.71 -9.30 -4.25
N ALA A 289 32.93 -9.32 -3.74
CA ALA A 289 33.53 -10.52 -3.12
C ALA A 289 32.73 -10.98 -1.89
N GLN A 290 32.24 -10.04 -1.07
CA GLN A 290 31.43 -10.36 0.10
C GLN A 290 30.03 -10.86 -0.27
N LEU A 291 29.40 -10.31 -1.30
CA LEU A 291 28.12 -10.81 -1.84
C LEU A 291 28.26 -12.23 -2.38
N ARG A 292 29.35 -12.50 -3.12
CA ARG A 292 29.64 -13.85 -3.62
C ARG A 292 29.80 -14.87 -2.49
N LYS A 293 30.50 -14.52 -1.40
CA LYS A 293 30.61 -15.39 -0.21
C LYS A 293 29.26 -15.76 0.40
N ARG A 294 28.22 -14.95 0.17
CA ARG A 294 26.83 -15.13 0.61
C ARG A 294 25.92 -15.76 -0.44
N GLY A 295 26.51 -16.25 -1.54
CA GLY A 295 25.79 -16.96 -2.62
C GLY A 295 25.18 -16.05 -3.69
N LEU A 296 25.41 -14.72 -3.62
CA LEU A 296 24.92 -13.76 -4.61
C LEU A 296 26.01 -13.46 -5.66
N ASN A 297 25.95 -14.16 -6.78
CA ASN A 297 26.94 -14.04 -7.85
C ASN A 297 26.52 -13.09 -8.99
N ASN A 298 25.22 -12.92 -9.23
CA ASN A 298 24.68 -12.07 -10.31
C ASN A 298 24.16 -10.74 -9.75
N VAL A 299 25.07 -9.91 -9.28
CA VAL A 299 24.78 -8.61 -8.64
C VAL A 299 25.45 -7.44 -9.34
N THR A 300 26.18 -7.71 -10.42
CA THR A 300 26.93 -6.69 -11.19
C THR A 300 26.08 -6.20 -12.37
N VAL A 301 25.99 -4.90 -12.54
CA VAL A 301 25.42 -4.28 -13.73
C VAL A 301 26.46 -4.25 -14.84
N ASP A 302 26.42 -5.27 -15.71
CA ASP A 302 27.46 -5.46 -16.71
C ASP A 302 27.35 -4.47 -17.89
N GLY A 303 28.51 -4.17 -18.49
CA GLY A 303 28.61 -3.36 -19.69
C GLY A 303 28.52 -1.85 -19.48
N VAL A 304 28.24 -1.38 -18.26
CA VAL A 304 28.23 0.07 -17.97
C VAL A 304 29.59 0.58 -17.53
N ARG A 305 29.87 1.85 -17.79
CA ARG A 305 31.09 2.53 -17.36
C ARG A 305 30.76 3.92 -16.81
N PRO A 306 31.49 4.42 -15.83
CA PRO A 306 31.31 5.78 -15.34
C PRO A 306 31.76 6.80 -16.40
N MET A 307 30.97 7.86 -16.57
CA MET A 307 31.33 8.98 -17.45
C MET A 307 32.55 9.74 -16.94
N HIS A 308 32.79 9.74 -15.64
CA HIS A 308 33.99 10.30 -15.02
C HIS A 308 34.80 9.23 -14.31
N PRO A 309 36.15 9.18 -14.48
CA PRO A 309 37.00 8.14 -13.88
C PRO A 309 36.98 8.09 -12.36
N ARG A 310 36.59 9.16 -11.69
CA ARG A 310 36.47 9.26 -10.23
C ARG A 310 35.02 9.24 -9.74
N ALA A 311 34.07 8.91 -10.60
CA ALA A 311 32.69 8.80 -10.19
C ALA A 311 32.54 7.71 -9.12
N LYS A 312 31.87 8.04 -8.05
CA LYS A 312 31.38 7.11 -7.05
C LYS A 312 29.88 7.36 -6.89
N VAL A 313 29.09 6.32 -6.90
CA VAL A 313 27.64 6.40 -6.64
C VAL A 313 27.29 5.49 -5.48
N VAL A 314 26.50 5.98 -4.55
CA VAL A 314 25.91 5.22 -3.44
C VAL A 314 24.49 5.74 -3.21
N GLY A 315 23.49 4.91 -3.38
CA GLY A 315 22.10 5.31 -3.14
C GLY A 315 21.14 4.15 -3.28
N THR A 316 19.86 4.42 -3.06
CA THR A 316 18.78 3.44 -3.23
C THR A 316 18.19 3.52 -4.64
N ALA A 317 17.87 2.37 -5.23
CA ALA A 317 17.39 2.29 -6.60
C ALA A 317 15.97 2.83 -6.75
N ARG A 318 15.78 3.74 -7.71
CA ARG A 318 14.50 4.08 -8.33
C ARG A 318 14.54 3.60 -9.77
N THR A 319 13.68 2.69 -10.13
CA THR A 319 13.80 1.93 -11.38
C THR A 319 12.91 2.47 -12.48
N LEU A 320 13.38 2.34 -13.73
CA LEU A 320 12.66 2.70 -14.95
C LEU A 320 12.89 1.63 -16.00
N ARG A 321 11.80 1.08 -16.57
CA ARG A 321 11.84 0.08 -17.63
C ARG A 321 11.52 0.69 -18.98
N PHE A 322 12.32 0.35 -19.99
CA PHE A 322 12.01 0.60 -21.39
C PHE A 322 11.69 -0.72 -22.11
N VAL A 323 10.69 -0.67 -23.00
CA VAL A 323 10.40 -1.75 -23.94
C VAL A 323 10.88 -1.39 -25.35
N PRO A 324 11.03 -2.36 -26.27
CA PRO A 324 11.38 -2.08 -27.67
C PRO A 324 10.42 -1.09 -28.31
N ASN A 325 10.98 -0.20 -29.15
CA ASN A 325 10.12 0.74 -29.87
C ASN A 325 9.18 0.00 -30.82
N ARG A 326 7.94 0.46 -30.79
CA ARG A 326 6.88 0.20 -31.75
C ARG A 326 6.12 1.51 -31.89
N GLU A 327 5.97 2.00 -33.10
CA GLU A 327 5.52 3.39 -33.42
C GLU A 327 4.15 3.71 -32.81
N ASP A 328 3.21 2.77 -32.81
CA ASP A 328 1.89 2.93 -32.21
C ASP A 328 1.95 3.03 -30.67
N LEU A 329 2.85 2.24 -30.05
CA LEU A 329 3.10 2.32 -28.60
C LEU A 329 3.86 3.59 -28.23
N PHE A 330 4.79 4.03 -29.09
CA PHE A 330 5.49 5.29 -28.85
C PHE A 330 4.54 6.49 -28.96
N ALA A 331 3.59 6.45 -29.89
CA ALA A 331 2.56 7.49 -30.02
C ALA A 331 1.71 7.63 -28.77
N SER A 332 1.41 6.51 -28.08
CA SER A 332 0.55 6.50 -26.89
C SER A 332 1.30 6.66 -25.55
N HIS A 333 2.56 6.20 -25.45
CA HIS A 333 3.33 6.14 -24.20
C HIS A 333 4.65 6.92 -24.22
N GLY A 334 5.22 7.17 -25.40
CA GLY A 334 6.56 7.77 -25.56
C GLY A 334 6.57 9.28 -25.52
N GLY A 335 5.46 9.93 -25.89
CA GLY A 335 5.33 11.37 -25.95
C GLY A 335 4.96 12.03 -24.62
N GLY A 336 4.91 13.36 -24.62
CA GLY A 336 4.40 14.16 -23.51
C GLY A 336 5.09 13.91 -22.15
N TYR A 337 4.30 13.84 -21.07
CA TYR A 337 4.76 13.55 -19.70
C TYR A 337 4.69 12.03 -19.44
N ASN A 338 5.64 11.31 -20.00
CA ASN A 338 5.73 9.85 -20.01
C ASN A 338 6.36 9.27 -18.73
N ALA A 339 6.49 7.93 -18.64
CA ALA A 339 7.06 7.24 -17.49
C ALA A 339 8.49 7.73 -17.17
N GLN A 340 9.33 8.00 -18.17
CA GLN A 340 10.68 8.52 -17.98
C GLN A 340 10.65 9.87 -17.22
N LYS A 341 9.88 10.84 -17.71
CA LYS A 341 9.79 12.17 -17.07
C LYS A 341 9.24 12.09 -15.65
N ARG A 342 8.25 11.20 -15.42
CA ARG A 342 7.71 10.98 -14.07
C ARG A 342 8.77 10.47 -13.10
N VAL A 343 9.62 9.53 -13.51
CA VAL A 343 10.72 9.03 -12.65
C VAL A 343 11.70 10.15 -12.31
N PHE A 344 12.11 10.94 -13.29
CA PHE A 344 13.05 12.04 -13.05
C PHE A 344 12.45 13.19 -12.22
N ASP A 345 11.14 13.37 -12.24
CA ASP A 345 10.45 14.32 -11.36
C ASP A 345 10.21 13.75 -9.95
N ALA A 346 10.05 12.43 -9.83
CA ALA A 346 9.77 11.76 -8.56
C ALA A 346 11.03 11.36 -7.79
N VAL A 347 12.20 11.25 -8.45
CA VAL A 347 13.45 10.84 -7.79
C VAL A 347 13.74 11.75 -6.58
N GLY A 348 14.09 11.14 -5.45
CA GLY A 348 14.38 11.81 -4.18
C GLY A 348 15.87 11.95 -3.88
N GLU A 349 16.15 12.61 -2.76
CA GLU A 349 17.53 12.76 -2.26
C GLU A 349 18.15 11.40 -1.95
N GLY A 350 19.35 11.18 -2.50
CA GLY A 350 20.11 9.94 -2.28
C GLY A 350 19.60 8.73 -3.05
N GLU A 351 18.61 8.87 -3.92
CA GLU A 351 18.21 7.80 -4.84
C GLU A 351 19.07 7.75 -6.10
N VAL A 352 19.19 6.58 -6.70
CA VAL A 352 19.85 6.34 -7.98
C VAL A 352 18.79 5.93 -9.01
N VAL A 353 18.71 6.67 -10.10
CA VAL A 353 17.84 6.26 -11.22
C VAL A 353 18.48 5.12 -11.97
N VAL A 354 17.87 3.94 -11.96
CA VAL A 354 18.33 2.75 -12.68
C VAL A 354 17.42 2.48 -13.87
N ILE A 355 17.97 2.56 -15.08
CA ILE A 355 17.22 2.46 -16.32
C ILE A 355 17.56 1.15 -17.03
N GLU A 356 16.55 0.27 -17.17
CA GLU A 356 16.63 -0.89 -18.06
C GLU A 356 16.40 -0.44 -19.51
N ALA A 357 17.45 -0.42 -20.31
CA ALA A 357 17.40 -0.26 -21.75
C ALA A 357 17.60 -1.58 -22.52
N ARG A 358 17.56 -2.70 -21.82
CA ARG A 358 17.77 -4.06 -22.36
C ARG A 358 19.13 -4.25 -23.01
N GLY A 359 20.13 -3.51 -22.54
CA GLY A 359 21.47 -3.50 -23.14
C GLY A 359 21.53 -2.86 -24.55
N GLU A 360 20.47 -2.21 -25.02
CA GLU A 360 20.40 -1.57 -26.33
C GLU A 360 20.98 -0.15 -26.25
N ASP A 361 22.13 0.07 -26.88
CA ASP A 361 22.87 1.31 -26.89
C ASP A 361 22.67 2.18 -28.14
N GLY A 362 21.88 1.69 -29.12
CA GLY A 362 21.61 2.38 -30.37
C GLY A 362 20.64 3.57 -30.25
N SER A 363 20.39 4.09 -29.04
CA SER A 363 19.55 5.25 -28.77
C SER A 363 19.88 5.82 -27.39
N GLY A 364 19.77 7.14 -27.23
CA GLY A 364 19.91 7.76 -25.90
C GLY A 364 18.73 7.45 -24.99
N THR A 365 19.04 7.01 -23.77
CA THR A 365 18.06 6.76 -22.69
C THR A 365 17.74 8.01 -21.90
N LEU A 366 18.65 8.99 -21.87
CA LEU A 366 18.50 10.32 -21.26
C LEU A 366 19.42 11.32 -21.97
N GLY A 367 19.22 12.58 -21.67
CA GLY A 367 20.07 13.70 -22.06
C GLY A 367 20.31 14.65 -20.88
N ASP A 368 20.94 15.80 -21.15
CA ASP A 368 21.36 16.79 -20.18
C ASP A 368 20.24 17.34 -19.28
N ILE A 369 19.06 17.63 -19.85
CA ILE A 369 17.93 18.18 -19.11
C ILE A 369 17.44 17.20 -18.01
N LEU A 370 17.37 15.89 -18.33
CA LEU A 370 16.96 14.89 -17.35
C LEU A 370 18.06 14.65 -16.29
N ALA A 371 19.33 14.65 -16.70
CA ALA A 371 20.43 14.59 -15.76
C ALA A 371 20.45 15.80 -14.80
N LEU A 372 20.21 17.00 -15.33
CA LEU A 372 20.08 18.22 -14.53
C LEU A 372 18.87 18.14 -13.57
N ARG A 373 17.75 17.57 -14.05
CA ARG A 373 16.57 17.36 -13.20
C ARG A 373 16.85 16.41 -12.05
N ALA A 374 17.46 15.25 -12.32
CA ALA A 374 17.88 14.30 -11.28
C ALA A 374 18.78 14.98 -10.23
N ARG A 375 19.80 15.73 -10.68
CA ARG A 375 20.68 16.48 -9.78
C ARG A 375 19.93 17.50 -8.93
N SER A 376 19.01 18.26 -9.53
CA SER A 376 18.21 19.27 -8.81
C SER A 376 17.28 18.67 -7.76
N ARG A 377 16.93 17.39 -7.91
CA ARG A 377 16.14 16.61 -6.97
C ARG A 377 16.98 15.95 -5.86
N GLY A 378 18.32 16.07 -5.92
CA GLY A 378 19.23 15.46 -4.95
C GLY A 378 19.54 13.99 -5.23
N ALA A 379 19.27 13.50 -6.46
CA ALA A 379 19.62 12.13 -6.83
C ALA A 379 21.13 11.87 -6.66
N ALA A 380 21.50 10.70 -6.16
CA ALA A 380 22.88 10.29 -5.97
C ALA A 380 23.59 9.90 -7.28
N GLY A 381 22.84 9.48 -8.30
CA GLY A 381 23.38 9.09 -9.60
C GLY A 381 22.34 8.54 -10.56
N ILE A 382 22.84 8.15 -11.73
CA ILE A 382 22.06 7.52 -12.80
C ILE A 382 22.85 6.32 -13.33
N VAL A 383 22.20 5.18 -13.50
CA VAL A 383 22.75 3.97 -14.11
C VAL A 383 21.85 3.55 -15.26
N THR A 384 22.41 3.34 -16.44
CA THR A 384 21.66 2.83 -17.60
C THR A 384 22.50 1.83 -18.38
N ASP A 385 21.90 0.70 -18.75
CA ASP A 385 22.51 -0.27 -19.66
C ASP A 385 22.28 0.09 -21.14
N GLY A 386 21.93 1.35 -21.41
CA GLY A 386 21.79 1.94 -22.75
C GLY A 386 22.76 3.09 -23.01
N GLY A 387 22.57 3.77 -24.13
CA GLY A 387 23.31 4.96 -24.51
C GLY A 387 22.80 6.23 -23.86
N VAL A 388 23.61 7.29 -23.87
CA VAL A 388 23.27 8.63 -23.36
C VAL A 388 23.45 9.66 -24.49
N ARG A 389 22.51 10.59 -24.63
CA ARG A 389 22.61 11.74 -25.53
C ARG A 389 23.29 12.91 -24.83
N ASP A 390 23.79 13.83 -25.65
CA ASP A 390 24.41 15.09 -25.16
C ASP A 390 25.51 14.81 -24.12
N TYR A 391 26.36 13.81 -24.44
CA TYR A 391 27.27 13.14 -23.51
C TYR A 391 28.11 14.12 -22.69
N ASP A 392 28.75 15.09 -23.36
CA ASP A 392 29.61 16.08 -22.68
C ASP A 392 28.78 17.02 -21.78
N ALA A 393 27.57 17.39 -22.21
CA ALA A 393 26.69 18.21 -21.42
C ALA A 393 26.15 17.45 -20.18
N VAL A 394 25.83 16.17 -20.33
CA VAL A 394 25.46 15.28 -19.18
C VAL A 394 26.64 15.16 -18.22
N ALA A 395 27.86 14.95 -18.71
CA ALA A 395 29.05 14.89 -17.88
C ALA A 395 29.28 16.20 -17.10
N ALA A 396 29.03 17.35 -17.76
CA ALA A 396 29.18 18.68 -17.14
C ALA A 396 28.14 18.96 -16.03
N VAL A 397 27.00 18.23 -15.99
CA VAL A 397 26.04 18.32 -14.89
C VAL A 397 26.69 17.94 -13.55
N GLY A 398 27.66 17.02 -13.53
CA GLY A 398 28.42 16.64 -12.33
C GLY A 398 27.69 15.67 -11.40
N ILE A 399 26.59 15.04 -11.84
CA ILE A 399 26.00 13.88 -11.19
C ILE A 399 26.74 12.61 -11.69
N PRO A 400 27.01 11.60 -10.84
CA PRO A 400 27.55 10.32 -11.30
C PRO A 400 26.60 9.65 -12.30
N VAL A 401 27.11 9.33 -13.50
CA VAL A 401 26.35 8.60 -14.53
C VAL A 401 27.17 7.41 -15.02
N TYR A 402 26.54 6.24 -15.04
CA TYR A 402 27.09 4.99 -15.57
C TYR A 402 26.27 4.58 -16.79
N THR A 403 26.94 4.33 -17.91
CA THR A 403 26.27 4.07 -19.21
C THR A 403 27.10 3.13 -20.06
N LYS A 404 26.50 2.54 -21.09
CA LYS A 404 27.24 1.79 -22.13
C LYS A 404 28.00 2.71 -23.07
N GLY A 405 27.58 3.98 -23.23
CA GLY A 405 28.28 4.93 -24.08
C GLY A 405 27.41 6.09 -24.57
N ALA A 406 27.97 6.86 -25.52
CA ALA A 406 27.27 7.98 -26.15
C ALA A 406 26.46 7.52 -27.36
N HIS A 407 25.27 8.10 -27.57
CA HIS A 407 24.54 7.93 -28.82
C HIS A 407 23.67 9.17 -29.14
N PRO A 408 23.72 9.71 -30.37
CA PRO A 408 23.04 10.98 -30.73
C PRO A 408 21.53 10.83 -30.96
N ALA A 409 21.02 9.60 -31.20
CA ALA A 409 19.60 9.42 -31.52
C ALA A 409 18.71 9.59 -30.31
N VAL A 410 17.50 10.10 -30.55
CA VAL A 410 16.46 10.26 -29.55
C VAL A 410 15.88 8.93 -29.10
N LEU A 411 15.29 8.93 -27.90
CA LEU A 411 14.69 7.78 -27.23
C LEU A 411 13.83 6.91 -28.16
N GLY A 412 12.89 7.51 -28.89
CA GLY A 412 11.93 6.82 -29.76
C GLY A 412 12.50 6.05 -30.93
N ARG A 413 13.83 6.07 -31.14
CA ARG A 413 14.43 5.20 -32.15
C ARG A 413 14.41 3.72 -31.74
N ARG A 414 14.62 3.41 -30.45
CA ARG A 414 14.76 2.03 -29.95
C ARG A 414 13.91 1.72 -28.71
N HIS A 415 13.39 2.74 -28.03
CA HIS A 415 12.79 2.59 -26.72
C HIS A 415 11.44 3.29 -26.59
N VAL A 416 10.52 2.65 -25.88
CA VAL A 416 9.31 3.27 -25.32
C VAL A 416 9.45 3.24 -23.79
N PRO A 417 9.34 4.40 -23.08
CA PRO A 417 9.26 4.42 -21.62
C PRO A 417 7.97 3.72 -21.16
N TRP A 418 8.11 2.70 -20.34
CA TRP A 418 6.99 1.82 -20.06
C TRP A 418 6.51 1.90 -18.61
N GLU A 419 7.34 1.46 -17.68
CA GLU A 419 6.99 1.32 -16.26
C GLU A 419 8.06 1.94 -15.37
N ALA A 420 7.62 2.42 -14.20
CA ALA A 420 8.47 2.94 -13.14
C ALA A 420 8.24 2.16 -11.85
N ASP A 421 9.24 2.16 -10.97
CA ASP A 421 9.19 1.55 -9.64
C ASP A 421 8.77 0.07 -9.66
N VAL A 422 9.31 -0.68 -10.63
CA VAL A 422 9.16 -2.14 -10.81
C VAL A 422 10.53 -2.81 -10.84
N ALA A 423 10.58 -4.13 -10.63
CA ALA A 423 11.81 -4.88 -10.85
C ALA A 423 12.26 -4.78 -12.32
N VAL A 424 13.53 -4.44 -12.54
CA VAL A 424 14.13 -4.26 -13.87
C VAL A 424 15.36 -5.16 -14.05
N ALA A 425 15.71 -5.45 -15.32
CA ALA A 425 16.94 -6.15 -15.68
C ALA A 425 17.94 -5.14 -16.28
N CYS A 426 18.83 -4.62 -15.48
CA CYS A 426 19.85 -3.66 -15.95
C CYS A 426 21.21 -4.34 -16.01
N GLY A 427 21.87 -4.34 -17.20
CA GLY A 427 23.15 -4.98 -17.41
C GLY A 427 23.19 -6.46 -17.03
N GLY A 428 22.07 -7.18 -17.17
CA GLY A 428 21.97 -8.62 -16.90
C GLY A 428 21.73 -8.98 -15.45
N THR A 429 21.61 -8.02 -14.52
CA THR A 429 21.23 -8.27 -13.12
C THR A 429 19.83 -7.72 -12.82
N THR A 430 19.14 -8.33 -11.87
CA THR A 430 17.86 -7.82 -11.38
C THR A 430 18.09 -6.70 -10.37
N VAL A 431 17.38 -5.58 -10.57
CA VAL A 431 17.36 -4.45 -9.64
C VAL A 431 15.92 -4.22 -9.21
N GLN A 432 15.67 -4.25 -7.91
CA GLN A 432 14.38 -3.93 -7.34
C GLN A 432 14.36 -2.47 -6.82
N PRO A 433 13.21 -1.80 -6.83
CA PRO A 433 13.08 -0.52 -6.13
C PRO A 433 13.53 -0.65 -4.68
N GLY A 434 14.41 0.27 -4.23
CA GLY A 434 14.95 0.26 -2.87
C GLY A 434 16.23 -0.56 -2.67
N ASP A 435 16.67 -1.37 -3.63
CA ASP A 435 18.00 -1.99 -3.57
C ASP A 435 19.10 -0.93 -3.46
N VAL A 436 20.19 -1.25 -2.77
CA VAL A 436 21.32 -0.31 -2.67
C VAL A 436 22.25 -0.49 -3.87
N VAL A 437 22.46 0.59 -4.59
CA VAL A 437 23.35 0.66 -5.76
C VAL A 437 24.66 1.31 -5.35
N VAL A 438 25.76 0.61 -5.59
CA VAL A 438 27.12 1.14 -5.36
C VAL A 438 27.92 1.01 -6.64
N GLY A 439 28.57 2.10 -7.05
CA GLY A 439 29.38 2.10 -8.25
C GLY A 439 30.67 2.90 -8.08
N ASP A 440 31.74 2.41 -8.68
CA ASP A 440 33.04 3.08 -8.82
C ASP A 440 33.62 2.82 -10.22
N ARG A 441 34.95 2.95 -10.37
CA ARG A 441 35.61 2.74 -11.67
C ARG A 441 35.53 1.31 -12.18
N ASP A 442 35.44 0.33 -11.28
CA ASP A 442 35.37 -1.09 -11.65
C ASP A 442 33.99 -1.47 -12.22
N GLY A 443 32.95 -0.77 -11.78
CA GLY A 443 31.57 -1.01 -12.26
C GLY A 443 30.52 -0.62 -11.23
N VAL A 444 29.33 -1.22 -11.39
CA VAL A 444 28.18 -1.00 -10.52
C VAL A 444 27.69 -2.33 -9.98
N ILE A 445 27.42 -2.39 -8.69
CA ILE A 445 26.77 -3.54 -8.04
C ILE A 445 25.46 -3.15 -7.36
N VAL A 446 24.63 -4.16 -7.15
CA VAL A 446 23.35 -4.07 -6.48
C VAL A 446 23.37 -4.91 -5.21
N ILE A 447 23.01 -4.34 -4.07
CA ILE A 447 23.03 -5.00 -2.77
C ILE A 447 21.59 -5.00 -2.23
N PRO A 448 21.00 -6.18 -1.94
CA PRO A 448 19.71 -6.25 -1.25
C PRO A 448 19.76 -5.54 0.10
N PRO A 449 18.74 -4.73 0.46
CA PRO A 449 18.73 -3.94 1.69
C PRO A 449 19.10 -4.70 2.96
N ALA A 450 18.62 -5.94 3.10
CA ALA A 450 18.86 -6.79 4.26
C ALA A 450 20.34 -7.19 4.47
N LEU A 451 21.18 -7.06 3.45
CA LEU A 451 22.60 -7.48 3.51
C LEU A 451 23.58 -6.30 3.57
N VAL A 452 23.11 -5.07 3.47
CA VAL A 452 23.97 -3.90 3.26
C VAL A 452 24.98 -3.72 4.40
N GLU A 453 24.52 -3.73 5.65
CA GLU A 453 25.39 -3.51 6.82
C GLU A 453 26.44 -4.61 6.95
N GLU A 454 25.99 -5.87 6.87
CA GLU A 454 26.89 -7.02 6.97
C GLU A 454 27.93 -7.04 5.85
N VAL A 455 27.51 -6.74 4.62
CA VAL A 455 28.39 -6.76 3.45
C VAL A 455 29.42 -5.64 3.51
N VAL A 456 29.03 -4.42 3.88
CA VAL A 456 29.97 -3.28 3.93
C VAL A 456 30.96 -3.44 5.08
N ASP A 457 30.55 -3.89 6.25
CA ASP A 457 31.44 -4.10 7.39
C ASP A 457 32.44 -5.22 7.10
N ALA A 458 32.01 -6.30 6.46
CA ALA A 458 32.91 -7.37 6.03
C ALA A 458 33.89 -6.93 4.91
N ALA A 459 33.43 -6.07 4.00
CA ALA A 459 34.28 -5.52 2.95
C ALA A 459 35.39 -4.61 3.52
N LEU A 460 35.02 -3.68 4.41
CA LEU A 460 36.00 -2.79 5.07
C LEU A 460 36.99 -3.57 5.95
N ALA A 461 36.53 -4.61 6.63
CA ALA A 461 37.43 -5.48 7.40
C ALA A 461 38.43 -6.23 6.49
N GLN A 462 37.97 -6.68 5.32
CA GLN A 462 38.85 -7.31 4.32
C GLN A 462 39.85 -6.32 3.75
N GLU A 463 39.46 -5.09 3.43
CA GLU A 463 40.35 -4.03 2.95
C GLU A 463 41.48 -3.71 3.96
N ALA A 464 41.15 -3.69 5.26
CA ALA A 464 42.14 -3.51 6.31
C ALA A 464 43.17 -4.68 6.37
N GLU A 465 42.70 -5.91 6.14
CA GLU A 465 43.55 -7.09 6.02
C GLU A 465 44.43 -7.02 4.78
N ASP A 466 43.85 -6.69 3.64
CA ASP A 466 44.55 -6.60 2.35
C ASP A 466 45.59 -5.49 2.37
N ALA A 467 45.32 -4.36 3.02
CA ALA A 467 46.32 -3.29 3.23
C ALA A 467 47.51 -3.78 4.03
N TRP A 468 47.27 -4.56 5.11
CA TRP A 468 48.38 -5.15 5.88
C TRP A 468 49.18 -6.17 5.06
N ILE A 469 48.51 -7.02 4.26
CA ILE A 469 49.17 -7.94 3.33
C ILE A 469 50.05 -7.17 2.34
N ALA A 470 49.52 -6.10 1.75
CA ALA A 470 50.25 -5.26 0.80
C ALA A 470 51.54 -4.67 1.39
N GLU A 471 51.50 -4.21 2.64
CA GLU A 471 52.72 -3.76 3.35
C GLU A 471 53.78 -4.87 3.47
N ARG A 472 53.36 -6.12 3.73
CA ARG A 472 54.28 -7.27 3.82
C ARG A 472 54.86 -7.61 2.46
N VAL A 473 54.06 -7.61 1.39
CA VAL A 473 54.51 -7.83 0.02
C VAL A 473 55.53 -6.77 -0.40
N VAL A 474 55.28 -5.49 -0.12
CA VAL A 474 56.20 -4.38 -0.40
C VAL A 474 57.49 -4.53 0.41
N ALA A 475 57.44 -5.09 1.62
CA ALA A 475 58.62 -5.39 2.44
C ALA A 475 59.42 -6.59 1.94
N GLY A 476 58.99 -7.28 0.88
CA GLY A 476 59.69 -8.39 0.24
C GLY A 476 59.26 -9.78 0.70
N GLU A 477 58.16 -9.89 1.48
CA GLU A 477 57.61 -11.19 1.87
C GLU A 477 56.97 -11.88 0.66
N PRO A 478 57.12 -13.22 0.53
CA PRO A 478 56.54 -13.97 -0.57
C PRO A 478 55.00 -14.00 -0.46
N VAL A 479 54.32 -14.04 -1.59
CA VAL A 479 52.85 -14.16 -1.66
C VAL A 479 52.39 -15.56 -1.22
N ASP A 480 53.23 -16.57 -1.36
CA ASP A 480 52.93 -17.95 -0.96
C ASP A 480 52.65 -18.03 0.55
N GLY A 481 51.49 -18.51 0.90
CA GLY A 481 50.97 -18.57 2.27
C GLY A 481 50.57 -17.24 2.91
N LEU A 482 50.95 -16.12 2.32
CA LEU A 482 50.53 -14.76 2.75
C LEU A 482 49.18 -14.36 2.11
N PHE A 483 48.95 -14.73 0.85
CA PHE A 483 47.68 -14.42 0.15
C PHE A 483 47.21 -15.61 -0.69
N PRO A 484 46.13 -16.30 -0.24
CA PRO A 484 45.43 -16.11 1.03
C PRO A 484 46.26 -16.49 2.24
N MET A 485 46.03 -15.81 3.38
CA MET A 485 46.81 -16.08 4.60
C MET A 485 46.62 -17.50 5.10
N ASN A 486 47.77 -18.21 5.29
CA ASN A 486 47.80 -19.47 6.04
C ASN A 486 47.69 -19.21 7.57
N ALA A 487 47.68 -20.27 8.38
CA ALA A 487 47.50 -20.15 9.83
C ALA A 487 48.58 -19.30 10.51
N GLU A 488 49.85 -19.37 10.02
CA GLU A 488 50.96 -18.61 10.56
C GLU A 488 50.81 -17.11 10.31
N TRP A 489 50.52 -16.72 9.06
CA TRP A 489 50.32 -15.34 8.69
C TRP A 489 49.05 -14.77 9.32
N ARG A 490 48.01 -15.57 9.49
CA ARG A 490 46.79 -15.17 10.20
C ARG A 490 47.09 -14.82 11.66
N ALA A 491 47.88 -15.64 12.38
CA ALA A 491 48.30 -15.36 13.75
C ALA A 491 49.11 -14.06 13.87
N ARG A 492 50.03 -13.80 12.88
CA ARG A 492 50.82 -12.56 12.84
C ARG A 492 49.92 -11.32 12.61
N TYR A 493 48.95 -11.43 11.74
CA TYR A 493 47.96 -10.35 11.49
C TYR A 493 47.14 -10.06 12.74
N GLU A 494 46.61 -11.08 13.40
CA GLU A 494 45.82 -10.94 14.61
C GLU A 494 46.59 -10.31 15.76
N ALA A 495 47.83 -10.71 15.94
CA ALA A 495 48.74 -10.11 16.94
C ALA A 495 49.04 -8.62 16.64
N TRP A 496 49.25 -8.27 15.36
CA TRP A 496 49.46 -6.89 14.95
C TRP A 496 48.19 -6.04 15.17
N ARG A 497 47.02 -6.60 14.85
CA ARG A 497 45.70 -5.93 15.02
C ARG A 497 45.37 -5.70 16.51
N ALA A 498 45.71 -6.66 17.39
CA ALA A 498 45.47 -6.55 18.83
C ALA A 498 46.39 -5.52 19.54
N GLY A 499 47.51 -5.14 18.92
CA GLY A 499 48.43 -4.14 19.42
C GLY A 499 48.14 -2.70 19.01
N ARG A 500 47.07 -2.49 18.24
CA ARG A 500 46.59 -1.16 17.82
C ARG A 500 45.29 -0.79 18.52
#